data_d66920ac7fec86441b75318663642159
#
_entry.id   d66920ac7fec86441b75318663642159
#
_cell.length_a   1.000
_cell.length_b   1.000
_cell.length_c   1.000
_cell.angle_alpha   90.00
_cell.angle_beta   90.00
_cell.angle_gamma   90.00
#
_symmetry.space_group_name_H-M   'P 1'
#
loop_
_entity.id
_entity.type
_entity.pdbx_description
1 polymer ?
#
loop_
_entity_poly.entity_id
_entity_poly.type
_entity_poly.pdbx_seq_one_letter_code
_entity_poly.pdbx_strand_id
1 'polypeptide(L)'
;MKKINSNISQEKLRKFFIKSGVKMIGPETIFFSKDTKIGKNVTINPYVVIGPKVKIGNNVIINSFSHLEDCKIKNKVEVGPYARLRP
;
A
#
# COMPACT_ATOMS: atom_id res chain seq x y z
N MET A 1 -19.28 4.24 15.38
CA MET A 1 -19.76 3.76 14.16
C MET A 1 -18.75 3.76 13.09
N LYS A 2 -18.28 4.90 12.71
CA LYS A 2 -17.33 4.99 11.63
C LYS A 2 -16.00 4.39 11.96
N LYS A 3 -15.63 4.38 13.23
CA LYS A 3 -14.38 3.78 13.65
C LYS A 3 -14.35 2.28 13.44
N ILE A 4 -15.50 1.66 13.67
CA ILE A 4 -15.61 0.23 13.44
C ILE A 4 -15.42 -0.06 11.97
N ASN A 5 -15.98 0.78 11.13
CA ASN A 5 -15.82 0.60 9.69
C ASN A 5 -14.38 0.75 9.24
N SER A 6 -13.61 1.53 9.96
CA SER A 6 -12.21 1.72 9.63
C SER A 6 -11.42 0.42 9.69
N ASN A 7 -11.62 -0.35 10.77
CA ASN A 7 -10.94 -1.65 10.91
C ASN A 7 -11.41 -2.64 9.87
N ILE A 8 -12.73 -2.68 9.67
CA ILE A 8 -13.29 -3.56 8.66
C ILE A 8 -12.75 -3.19 7.30
N SER A 9 -12.60 -1.89 7.05
CA SER A 9 -12.09 -1.41 5.77
C SER A 9 -10.66 -1.88 5.50
N GLN A 10 -9.81 -1.90 6.52
CA GLN A 10 -8.44 -2.38 6.31
C GLN A 10 -8.43 -3.85 5.93
N GLU A 11 -9.21 -4.67 6.62
CA GLU A 11 -9.30 -6.08 6.26
C GLU A 11 -9.80 -6.28 4.84
N LYS A 12 -10.82 -5.53 4.48
CA LYS A 12 -11.36 -5.62 3.13
C LYS A 12 -10.38 -5.15 2.08
N LEU A 13 -9.68 -4.07 2.36
CA LEU A 13 -8.68 -3.55 1.43
C LEU A 13 -7.55 -4.54 1.25
N ARG A 14 -7.07 -5.13 2.31
CA ARG A 14 -6.01 -6.13 2.23
C ARG A 14 -6.44 -7.32 1.39
N LYS A 15 -7.64 -7.83 1.65
CA LYS A 15 -8.16 -8.96 0.88
C LYS A 15 -8.32 -8.60 -0.59
N PHE A 16 -8.81 -7.42 -0.85
CA PHE A 16 -9.00 -6.97 -2.21
C PHE A 16 -7.67 -6.94 -2.98
N PHE A 17 -6.64 -6.36 -2.37
CA PHE A 17 -5.36 -6.26 -3.04
C PHE A 17 -4.65 -7.60 -3.17
N ILE A 18 -4.76 -8.45 -2.17
CA ILE A 18 -4.21 -9.80 -2.27
C ILE A 18 -4.89 -10.54 -3.43
N LYS A 19 -6.19 -10.43 -3.52
CA LYS A 19 -6.95 -11.07 -4.59
C LYS A 19 -6.59 -10.51 -5.95
N SER A 20 -6.21 -9.25 -6.00
CA SER A 20 -5.79 -8.60 -7.24
C SER A 20 -4.36 -8.93 -7.64
N GLY A 21 -3.65 -9.67 -6.80
CA GLY A 21 -2.30 -10.11 -7.14
C GLY A 21 -1.18 -9.34 -6.44
N VAL A 22 -1.51 -8.45 -5.52
CA VAL A 22 -0.48 -7.76 -4.74
C VAL A 22 0.09 -8.74 -3.72
N LYS A 23 1.41 -8.85 -3.70
CA LYS A 23 2.09 -9.70 -2.74
C LYS A 23 2.40 -8.88 -1.50
N MET A 24 1.84 -9.29 -0.38
CA MET A 24 2.06 -8.61 0.90
C MET A 24 2.72 -9.55 1.87
N ILE A 25 3.79 -9.11 2.48
CA ILE A 25 4.46 -9.87 3.51
C ILE A 25 4.07 -9.23 4.84
N GLY A 26 3.43 -10.02 5.72
CA GLY A 26 2.88 -9.49 6.95
C GLY A 26 1.74 -8.51 6.70
N PRO A 27 0.67 -8.95 6.03
CA PRO A 27 -0.39 -7.99 5.63
C PRO A 27 -0.99 -7.21 6.78
N GLU A 28 -0.99 -7.77 7.98
CA GLU A 28 -1.54 -7.08 9.14
C GLU A 28 -0.75 -5.85 9.54
N THR A 29 0.46 -5.70 8.99
CA THR A 29 1.31 -4.53 9.26
C THR A 29 1.27 -3.51 8.14
N ILE A 30 0.42 -3.72 7.14
CA ILE A 30 0.34 -2.85 5.98
C ILE A 30 -1.03 -2.18 5.98
N PHE A 31 -1.04 -0.86 5.86
CA PHE A 31 -2.26 -0.08 5.92
C PHE A 31 -2.47 0.69 4.62
N PHE A 32 -3.71 0.69 4.16
CA PHE A 32 -4.09 1.33 2.89
C PHE A 32 -5.10 2.43 3.12
N SER A 33 -5.23 3.29 2.14
CA SER A 33 -6.31 4.24 2.07
C SER A 33 -7.38 3.70 1.12
N LYS A 34 -8.60 4.20 1.25
CA LYS A 34 -9.69 3.72 0.41
C LYS A 34 -9.46 4.03 -1.07
N ASP A 35 -8.74 5.09 -1.33
CA ASP A 35 -8.48 5.51 -2.72
C ASP A 35 -7.16 4.99 -3.27
N THR A 36 -6.50 4.08 -2.57
CA THR A 36 -5.25 3.48 -3.03
C THR A 36 -5.46 2.73 -4.33
N LYS A 37 -4.58 2.96 -5.30
CA LYS A 37 -4.60 2.22 -6.56
C LYS A 37 -3.25 1.55 -6.76
N ILE A 38 -3.29 0.27 -7.08
CA ILE A 38 -2.07 -0.53 -7.20
C ILE A 38 -2.12 -1.33 -8.49
N GLY A 39 -1.05 -1.28 -9.24
CA GLY A 39 -0.93 -2.02 -10.49
C GLY A 39 -0.60 -3.48 -10.26
N LYS A 40 -0.03 -4.11 -11.29
CA LYS A 40 0.25 -5.53 -11.28
C LYS A 40 1.66 -5.81 -10.81
N ASN A 41 1.86 -6.99 -10.23
CA ASN A 41 3.17 -7.48 -9.83
C ASN A 41 3.84 -6.53 -8.84
N VAL A 42 3.10 -6.16 -7.81
CA VAL A 42 3.60 -5.28 -6.76
C VAL A 42 3.83 -6.09 -5.50
N THR A 43 4.96 -5.84 -4.86
CA THR A 43 5.30 -6.46 -3.58
C THR A 43 5.38 -5.39 -2.51
N ILE A 44 4.72 -5.62 -1.38
CA ILE A 44 4.76 -4.69 -0.26
C ILE A 44 5.25 -5.45 0.96
N ASN A 45 6.35 -4.98 1.52
CA ASN A 45 6.97 -5.58 2.68
C ASN A 45 6.35 -5.06 3.98
N PRO A 46 6.68 -5.66 5.14
CA PRO A 46 6.01 -5.31 6.40
C PRO A 46 6.19 -3.85 6.81
N TYR A 47 5.22 -3.35 7.56
CA TYR A 47 5.27 -2.01 8.16
C TYR A 47 5.33 -0.91 7.11
N VAL A 48 4.34 -0.94 6.22
CA VAL A 48 4.17 0.09 5.19
C VAL A 48 2.83 0.75 5.40
N VAL A 49 2.80 2.07 5.33
CA VAL A 49 1.57 2.84 5.39
C VAL A 49 1.37 3.56 4.07
N ILE A 50 0.23 3.32 3.45
CA ILE A 50 -0.12 3.98 2.20
C ILE A 50 -1.28 4.92 2.49
N GLY A 51 -0.96 6.18 2.60
CA GLY A 51 -1.94 7.22 2.87
C GLY A 51 -2.76 7.58 1.65
N PRO A 52 -3.53 8.65 1.74
CA PRO A 52 -4.44 9.00 0.66
C PRO A 52 -3.73 9.48 -0.60
N LYS A 53 -4.42 9.34 -1.71
CA LYS A 53 -4.00 9.84 -3.02
C LYS A 53 -2.68 9.24 -3.48
N VAL A 54 -2.56 7.92 -3.35
CA VAL A 54 -1.37 7.20 -3.81
C VAL A 54 -1.76 6.28 -4.95
N LYS A 55 -1.00 6.35 -6.02
CA LYS A 55 -1.09 5.42 -7.13
C LYS A 55 0.23 4.71 -7.30
N ILE A 56 0.18 3.39 -7.34
CA ILE A 56 1.38 2.57 -7.48
C ILE A 56 1.29 1.85 -8.80
N GLY A 57 2.34 1.99 -9.61
CA GLY A 57 2.38 1.38 -10.93
C GLY A 57 2.65 -0.11 -10.88
N ASN A 58 3.11 -0.66 -12.01
CA ASN A 58 3.37 -2.09 -12.14
C ASN A 58 4.82 -2.40 -11.78
N ASN A 59 5.05 -3.61 -11.29
CA ASN A 59 6.40 -4.11 -11.02
C ASN A 59 7.13 -3.24 -10.00
N VAL A 60 6.43 -2.89 -8.93
CA VAL A 60 6.95 -1.99 -7.90
C VAL A 60 7.20 -2.80 -6.63
N ILE A 61 8.26 -2.46 -5.92
CA ILE A 61 8.56 -3.03 -4.61
C ILE A 61 8.55 -1.90 -3.58
N ILE A 62 7.73 -2.05 -2.55
CA ILE A 62 7.71 -1.10 -1.45
C ILE A 62 8.35 -1.79 -0.25
N ASN A 63 9.50 -1.31 0.16
CA ASN A 63 10.22 -1.90 1.27
C ASN A 63 9.76 -1.37 2.62
N SER A 64 10.12 -2.09 3.67
CA SER A 64 9.59 -1.87 5.02
C SER A 64 9.85 -0.47 5.55
N PHE A 65 8.97 -0.04 6.45
CA PHE A 65 9.06 1.23 7.15
C PHE A 65 8.96 2.42 6.21
N SER A 66 8.16 2.26 5.16
CA SER A 66 7.91 3.33 4.20
C SER A 66 6.51 3.90 4.40
N HIS A 67 6.39 5.19 4.19
CA HIS A 67 5.12 5.90 4.30
C HIS A 67 4.92 6.71 3.03
N LEU A 68 3.85 6.44 2.32
CA LEU A 68 3.53 7.10 1.06
C LEU A 68 2.26 7.93 1.23
N GLU A 69 2.27 9.11 0.64
CA GLU A 69 1.11 9.98 0.75
C GLU A 69 1.13 10.94 -0.43
N ASP A 70 -0.02 11.07 -1.10
CA ASP A 70 -0.21 12.02 -2.19
C ASP A 70 0.94 11.95 -3.20
N CYS A 71 1.17 10.77 -3.73
CA CYS A 71 2.26 10.57 -4.68
C CYS A 71 1.91 9.49 -5.68
N LYS A 72 2.67 9.46 -6.76
CA LYS A 72 2.52 8.46 -7.79
C LYS A 72 3.85 7.72 -7.93
N ILE A 73 3.81 6.42 -7.76
CA ILE A 73 4.98 5.55 -7.93
C ILE A 73 4.91 4.98 -9.34
N LYS A 74 5.91 5.28 -10.14
CA LYS A 74 5.93 4.81 -11.52
C LYS A 74 6.29 3.34 -11.59
N ASN A 75 6.15 2.77 -12.80
CA ASN A 75 6.46 1.37 -13.00
C ASN A 75 7.93 1.06 -12.72
N LYS A 76 8.19 -0.12 -12.20
CA LYS A 76 9.55 -0.65 -12.00
C LYS A 76 10.37 0.16 -11.02
N VAL A 77 9.71 0.75 -10.03
CA VAL A 77 10.38 1.53 -9.00
C VAL A 77 10.47 0.70 -7.73
N GLU A 78 11.58 0.82 -7.03
CA GLU A 78 11.73 0.26 -5.71
C GLU A 78 11.79 1.40 -4.71
N VAL A 79 10.93 1.33 -3.68
CA VAL A 79 10.79 2.39 -2.70
C VAL A 79 11.34 1.92 -1.36
N GLY A 80 12.16 2.75 -0.74
CA GLY A 80 12.65 2.45 0.61
C GLY A 80 13.79 1.47 0.62
N PRO A 81 14.08 0.91 1.79
CA PRO A 81 13.34 1.07 3.06
C PRO A 81 13.43 2.47 3.64
N TYR A 82 12.57 2.69 4.63
CA TYR A 82 12.54 3.96 5.38
C TYR A 82 12.24 5.16 4.49
N ALA A 83 11.45 4.97 3.46
CA ALA A 83 11.09 6.06 2.57
C ALA A 83 9.88 6.81 3.14
N ARG A 84 9.91 8.12 2.97
CA ARG A 84 8.75 8.93 3.33
C ARG A 84 8.45 9.84 2.16
N LEU A 85 7.46 9.45 1.37
CA LEU A 85 7.08 10.18 0.17
C LEU A 85 5.79 10.93 0.41
N ARG A 86 5.83 12.22 0.18
CA ARG A 86 4.67 13.10 0.34
C ARG A 86 4.91 14.35 -0.47
N PRO A 87 3.88 15.16 -0.67
CA PRO A 87 4.02 16.37 -1.47
C PRO A 87 5.04 17.33 -0.90
#